data_2fb1601980d8b0bb5e118e8623721f58
#
_entry.id   2fb1601980d8b0bb5e118e8623721f58
#
_cell.length_a   1.000
_cell.length_b   1.000
_cell.length_c   1.000
_cell.angle_alpha   90.00
_cell.angle_beta   90.00
_cell.angle_gamma   90.00
#
_symmetry.space_group_name_H-M   'P 1'
#
loop_
_entity.id
_entity.type
_entity.pdbx_description
1 polymer ?
#
loop_
_entity_poly.entity_id
_entity_poly.type
_entity_poly.pdbx_seq_one_letter_code
_entity_poly.pdbx_strand_id
1 'polypeptide(L)'
;MKHSPIPTFIRMALLRISAVLLCLSASHIAVAQNSRYEQYIATYKEEAVRQMHKYGIPASITLAQGVLESGNGRSELAVKSNNHFGIKCHNNWTGGRVYHDDDAKGECFRKYSHPSESYRDHSDFLRFRDRYKFLFDYRVT
;
A
#
# COMPACT_ATOMS: atom_id res chain seq x y z
N MET A 1 25.91 49.52 -15.60
CA MET A 1 26.71 48.39 -15.03
C MET A 1 26.62 47.23 -16.00
N LYS A 2 27.75 46.86 -16.66
CA LYS A 2 27.78 45.73 -17.61
C LYS A 2 27.97 44.44 -16.81
N HIS A 3 26.96 43.58 -16.76
CA HIS A 3 27.12 42.22 -16.24
C HIS A 3 28.01 41.43 -17.20
N SER A 4 29.19 41.04 -16.77
CA SER A 4 30.03 40.12 -17.52
C SER A 4 29.40 38.75 -17.56
N PRO A 5 29.33 38.07 -18.72
CA PRO A 5 28.74 36.75 -18.82
C PRO A 5 29.57 35.73 -18.01
N ILE A 6 28.90 34.82 -17.32
CA ILE A 6 29.55 33.73 -16.56
C ILE A 6 30.32 32.84 -17.57
N PRO A 7 31.62 32.59 -17.34
CA PRO A 7 32.44 31.77 -18.24
C PRO A 7 31.86 30.39 -18.48
N THR A 8 31.99 29.87 -19.68
CA THR A 8 31.37 28.60 -20.12
C THR A 8 31.75 27.40 -19.23
N PHE A 9 33.02 27.36 -18.75
CA PHE A 9 33.51 26.29 -17.87
C PHE A 9 32.82 26.30 -16.50
N ILE A 10 32.47 27.46 -15.94
CA ILE A 10 31.72 27.57 -14.71
C ILE A 10 30.28 27.07 -14.89
N ARG A 11 29.65 27.39 -16.04
CA ARG A 11 28.30 26.87 -16.36
C ARG A 11 28.30 25.37 -16.49
N MET A 12 29.30 24.77 -17.14
CA MET A 12 29.41 23.31 -17.27
C MET A 12 29.68 22.63 -15.92
N ALA A 13 30.50 23.24 -15.05
CA ALA A 13 30.74 22.72 -13.70
C ALA A 13 29.47 22.74 -12.84
N LEU A 14 28.70 23.83 -12.87
CA LEU A 14 27.43 23.95 -12.15
C LEU A 14 26.39 22.93 -12.65
N LEU A 15 26.28 22.70 -13.96
CA LEU A 15 25.40 21.69 -14.53
C LEU A 15 25.76 20.27 -14.08
N ARG A 16 27.06 19.95 -14.02
CA ARG A 16 27.54 18.63 -13.53
C ARG A 16 27.26 18.44 -12.05
N ILE A 17 27.48 19.45 -11.24
CA ILE A 17 27.18 19.42 -9.78
C ILE A 17 25.69 19.23 -9.57
N SER A 18 24.82 19.94 -10.30
CA SER A 18 23.36 19.80 -10.20
C SER A 18 22.90 18.39 -10.57
N ALA A 19 23.48 17.80 -11.63
CA ALA A 19 23.14 16.45 -12.05
C ALA A 19 23.53 15.39 -11.00
N VAL A 20 24.72 15.53 -10.40
CA VAL A 20 25.18 14.63 -9.32
C VAL A 20 24.28 14.75 -8.07
N LEU A 21 23.93 15.96 -7.66
CA LEU A 21 23.02 16.19 -6.55
C LEU A 21 21.63 15.60 -6.79
N LEU A 22 21.12 15.70 -8.02
CA LEU A 22 19.84 15.11 -8.40
C LEU A 22 19.89 13.58 -8.35
N CYS A 23 20.95 12.96 -8.82
CA CYS A 23 21.14 11.50 -8.76
C CYS A 23 21.26 11.00 -7.31
N LEU A 24 21.99 11.73 -6.45
CA LEU A 24 22.12 11.37 -5.04
C LEU A 24 20.78 11.46 -4.32
N SER A 25 19.98 12.49 -4.58
CA SER A 25 18.65 12.63 -3.96
C SER A 25 17.69 11.52 -4.40
N ALA A 26 17.72 11.13 -5.68
CA ALA A 26 16.91 10.03 -6.20
C ALA A 26 17.25 8.70 -5.53
N SER A 27 18.54 8.43 -5.28
CA SER A 27 19.00 7.21 -4.60
C SER A 27 18.47 7.11 -3.17
N HIS A 28 18.46 8.21 -2.42
CA HIS A 28 17.94 8.23 -1.04
C HIS A 28 16.43 7.96 -0.99
N ILE A 29 15.66 8.45 -1.96
CA ILE A 29 14.22 8.19 -2.03
C ILE A 29 13.97 6.71 -2.28
N ALA A 30 14.69 6.08 -3.20
CA ALA A 30 14.53 4.66 -3.51
C ALA A 30 14.84 3.75 -2.32
N VAL A 31 15.90 4.03 -1.56
CA VAL A 31 16.26 3.26 -0.34
C VAL A 31 15.19 3.41 0.74
N ALA A 32 14.69 4.63 0.97
CA ALA A 32 13.64 4.88 1.95
C ALA A 32 12.31 4.16 1.60
N GLN A 33 11.99 4.07 0.32
CA GLN A 33 10.81 3.35 -0.16
C GLN A 33 10.95 1.83 0.10
N ASN A 34 12.10 1.25 -0.24
CA ASN A 34 12.36 -0.17 -0.03
C ASN A 34 12.24 -0.57 1.45
N SER A 35 12.81 0.23 2.35
CA SER A 35 12.74 -0.01 3.79
C SER A 35 11.29 0.02 4.33
N ARG A 36 10.39 0.79 3.72
CA ARG A 36 8.97 0.86 4.12
C ARG A 36 8.21 -0.41 3.75
N TYR A 37 8.46 -0.95 2.56
CA TYR A 37 7.86 -2.23 2.14
C TYR A 37 8.34 -3.37 3.04
N GLU A 38 9.64 -3.45 3.29
CA GLU A 38 10.23 -4.45 4.18
C GLU A 38 9.65 -4.38 5.59
N GLN A 39 9.48 -3.19 6.15
CA GLN A 39 8.88 -2.99 7.45
C GLN A 39 7.41 -3.47 7.49
N TYR A 40 6.62 -3.13 6.47
CA TYR A 40 5.23 -3.59 6.37
C TYR A 40 5.16 -5.12 6.28
N ILE A 41 5.96 -5.72 5.39
CA ILE A 41 6.05 -7.17 5.23
C ILE A 41 6.48 -7.85 6.53
N ALA A 42 7.52 -7.36 7.19
CA ALA A 42 7.99 -7.90 8.46
C ALA A 42 6.90 -7.87 9.54
N THR A 43 6.07 -6.83 9.55
CA THR A 43 4.99 -6.66 10.54
C THR A 43 3.82 -7.60 10.28
N TYR A 44 3.44 -7.82 9.01
CA TYR A 44 2.18 -8.51 8.67
C TYR A 44 2.35 -9.89 8.02
N LYS A 45 3.58 -10.36 7.78
CA LYS A 45 3.83 -11.66 7.13
C LYS A 45 3.17 -12.84 7.84
N GLU A 46 3.24 -12.89 9.17
CA GLU A 46 2.65 -13.97 9.95
C GLU A 46 1.12 -13.98 9.83
N GLU A 47 0.50 -12.80 9.78
CA GLU A 47 -0.93 -12.69 9.54
C GLU A 47 -1.30 -13.18 8.15
N ALA A 48 -0.58 -12.75 7.12
CA ALA A 48 -0.83 -13.20 5.75
C ALA A 48 -0.66 -14.72 5.59
N VAL A 49 0.32 -15.32 6.28
CA VAL A 49 0.52 -16.78 6.31
C VAL A 49 -0.65 -17.48 7.02
N ARG A 50 -1.15 -16.94 8.13
CA ARG A 50 -2.37 -17.46 8.78
C ARG A 50 -3.57 -17.46 7.85
N GLN A 51 -3.77 -16.37 7.10
CA GLN A 51 -4.85 -16.27 6.12
C GLN A 51 -4.65 -17.26 4.96
N MET A 52 -3.42 -17.45 4.48
CA MET A 52 -3.09 -18.44 3.47
C MET A 52 -3.49 -19.86 3.90
N HIS A 53 -3.12 -20.27 5.10
CA HIS A 53 -3.49 -21.59 5.61
C HIS A 53 -4.99 -21.79 5.75
N LYS A 54 -5.71 -20.75 6.14
CA LYS A 54 -7.16 -20.84 6.39
C LYS A 54 -7.99 -20.76 5.12
N TYR A 55 -7.60 -19.90 4.17
CA TYR A 55 -8.44 -19.56 3.01
C TYR A 55 -7.85 -19.98 1.66
N GLY A 56 -6.60 -20.44 1.63
CA GLY A 56 -5.93 -20.85 0.39
C GLY A 56 -5.46 -19.69 -0.50
N ILE A 57 -5.41 -18.46 0.04
CA ILE A 57 -4.91 -17.29 -0.69
C ILE A 57 -3.41 -17.15 -0.44
N PRO A 58 -2.54 -17.12 -1.48
CA PRO A 58 -1.11 -16.99 -1.27
C PRO A 58 -0.75 -15.77 -0.41
N ALA A 59 0.07 -15.96 0.63
CA ALA A 59 0.47 -14.90 1.56
C ALA A 59 1.14 -13.71 0.84
N SER A 60 1.92 -13.98 -0.21
CA SER A 60 2.55 -12.96 -1.04
C SER A 60 1.54 -12.04 -1.74
N ILE A 61 0.43 -12.60 -2.21
CA ILE A 61 -0.65 -11.82 -2.85
C ILE A 61 -1.34 -10.94 -1.80
N THR A 62 -1.70 -11.50 -0.66
CA THR A 62 -2.33 -10.74 0.43
C THR A 62 -1.42 -9.59 0.91
N LEU A 63 -0.11 -9.86 1.07
CA LEU A 63 0.86 -8.82 1.45
C LEU A 63 1.00 -7.74 0.40
N ALA A 64 1.11 -8.11 -0.89
CA ALA A 64 1.23 -7.15 -1.97
C ALA A 64 0.01 -6.22 -2.05
N GLN A 65 -1.19 -6.77 -1.93
CA GLN A 65 -2.42 -5.99 -1.87
C GLN A 65 -2.44 -5.08 -0.64
N GLY A 66 -2.11 -5.60 0.55
CA GLY A 66 -2.03 -4.79 1.76
C GLY A 66 -1.03 -3.63 1.66
N VAL A 67 0.13 -3.85 1.04
CA VAL A 67 1.13 -2.82 0.75
C VAL A 67 0.53 -1.70 -0.11
N LEU A 68 -0.10 -2.07 -1.22
CA LEU A 68 -0.64 -1.13 -2.21
C LEU A 68 -1.85 -0.36 -1.65
N GLU A 69 -2.85 -1.08 -1.16
CA GLU A 69 -4.14 -0.51 -0.72
C GLU A 69 -3.99 0.36 0.53
N SER A 70 -3.05 0.03 1.44
CA SER A 70 -2.85 0.78 2.68
C SER A 70 -1.72 1.82 2.61
N GLY A 71 -1.02 1.94 1.49
CA GLY A 71 0.19 2.76 1.42
C GLY A 71 1.24 2.32 2.46
N ASN A 72 1.52 1.02 2.54
CA ASN A 72 2.37 0.42 3.57
C ASN A 72 1.81 0.59 5.01
N GLY A 73 0.50 0.58 5.19
CA GLY A 73 -0.16 0.78 6.46
C GLY A 73 -0.20 2.24 6.93
N ARG A 74 0.13 3.19 6.05
CA ARG A 74 0.29 4.61 6.39
C ARG A 74 -0.77 5.52 5.79
N SER A 75 -1.64 5.00 4.92
CA SER A 75 -2.77 5.77 4.41
C SER A 75 -3.65 6.26 5.56
N GLU A 76 -4.28 7.40 5.40
CA GLU A 76 -5.18 7.96 6.40
C GLU A 76 -6.27 6.96 6.82
N LEU A 77 -6.84 6.24 5.85
CA LEU A 77 -7.83 5.21 6.09
C LEU A 77 -7.26 4.06 6.94
N ALA A 78 -6.09 3.51 6.57
CA ALA A 78 -5.47 2.41 7.31
C ALA A 78 -5.15 2.80 8.76
N VAL A 79 -4.61 3.99 8.99
CA VAL A 79 -4.25 4.49 10.33
C VAL A 79 -5.48 4.72 11.20
N LYS A 80 -6.55 5.32 10.65
CA LYS A 80 -7.76 5.67 11.42
C LYS A 80 -8.69 4.49 11.68
N SER A 81 -8.65 3.47 10.81
CA SER A 81 -9.63 2.39 10.83
C SER A 81 -9.06 0.98 10.93
N ASN A 82 -7.74 0.79 10.90
CA ASN A 82 -7.09 -0.53 10.76
C ASN A 82 -7.55 -1.30 9.49
N ASN A 83 -8.09 -0.59 8.50
CA ASN A 83 -8.58 -1.15 7.26
C ASN A 83 -7.51 -1.07 6.17
N HIS A 84 -6.75 -2.13 6.03
CA HIS A 84 -5.60 -2.20 5.12
C HIS A 84 -5.96 -2.54 3.67
N PHE A 85 -7.23 -2.81 3.38
CA PHE A 85 -7.71 -3.26 2.07
C PHE A 85 -8.85 -2.41 1.52
N GLY A 86 -9.12 -1.24 2.11
CA GLY A 86 -10.18 -0.35 1.65
C GLY A 86 -11.57 -0.99 1.61
N ILE A 87 -11.88 -1.88 2.56
CA ILE A 87 -13.15 -2.61 2.55
C ILE A 87 -14.29 -1.65 2.93
N LYS A 88 -15.22 -1.44 1.99
CA LYS A 88 -16.39 -0.59 2.15
C LYS A 88 -17.45 -1.27 3.03
N CYS A 89 -18.31 -0.48 3.70
CA CYS A 89 -19.29 -0.99 4.67
C CYS A 89 -20.27 -2.01 4.10
N HIS A 90 -20.75 -1.80 2.88
CA HIS A 90 -21.89 -2.55 2.34
C HIS A 90 -23.12 -2.58 3.29
N ASN A 91 -24.24 -3.09 2.81
CA ASN A 91 -25.53 -3.00 3.53
C ASN A 91 -25.60 -3.84 4.81
N ASN A 92 -24.78 -4.87 4.94
CA ASN A 92 -24.80 -5.82 6.04
C ASN A 92 -23.73 -5.58 7.13
N TRP A 93 -22.99 -4.46 7.04
CA TRP A 93 -21.97 -4.15 8.03
C TRP A 93 -22.56 -3.50 9.28
N THR A 94 -22.38 -4.12 10.44
CA THR A 94 -22.86 -3.67 11.74
C THR A 94 -21.75 -3.15 12.67
N GLY A 95 -20.46 -3.29 12.25
CA GLY A 95 -19.29 -2.86 13.02
C GLY A 95 -19.01 -1.36 12.96
N GLY A 96 -17.85 -0.97 13.45
CA GLY A 96 -17.35 0.41 13.41
C GLY A 96 -17.23 0.96 11.98
N ARG A 97 -17.35 2.27 11.82
CA ARG A 97 -17.36 2.94 10.52
C ARG A 97 -16.43 4.16 10.53
N VAL A 98 -15.82 4.42 9.40
CA VAL A 98 -15.18 5.70 9.08
C VAL A 98 -15.67 6.16 7.71
N TYR A 99 -15.63 7.46 7.49
CA TYR A 99 -15.97 8.06 6.20
C TYR A 99 -14.73 8.67 5.59
N HIS A 100 -14.49 8.38 4.32
CA HIS A 100 -13.33 8.85 3.58
C HIS A 100 -13.72 9.13 2.14
N ASP A 101 -13.08 10.10 1.52
CA ASP A 101 -13.28 10.40 0.09
C ASP A 101 -12.39 9.47 -0.74
N ASP A 102 -12.98 8.68 -1.63
CA ASP A 102 -12.32 7.75 -2.53
C ASP A 102 -12.91 7.91 -3.93
N ASP A 103 -13.61 6.90 -4.48
CA ASP A 103 -14.31 7.03 -5.77
C ASP A 103 -15.44 8.07 -5.73
N ALA A 104 -16.04 8.22 -4.55
CA ALA A 104 -17.04 9.23 -4.26
C ALA A 104 -16.76 9.92 -2.93
N LYS A 105 -17.37 11.09 -2.74
CA LYS A 105 -17.22 11.85 -1.51
C LYS A 105 -17.97 11.20 -0.35
N GLY A 106 -17.30 11.05 0.80
CA GLY A 106 -17.90 10.57 2.04
C GLY A 106 -18.30 9.09 2.01
N GLU A 107 -17.56 8.25 1.34
CA GLU A 107 -17.83 6.80 1.30
C GLU A 107 -17.57 6.14 2.67
N CYS A 108 -18.41 5.15 2.98
CA CYS A 108 -18.31 4.40 4.23
C CYS A 108 -17.34 3.22 4.13
N PHE A 109 -16.35 3.20 5.00
CA PHE A 109 -15.38 2.11 5.15
C PHE A 109 -15.50 1.44 6.51
N ARG A 110 -15.24 0.12 6.54
CA ARG A 110 -15.23 -0.66 7.77
C ARG A 110 -14.10 -0.21 8.68
N LYS A 111 -14.39 -0.11 9.98
CA LYS A 111 -13.38 0.15 11.02
C LYS A 111 -13.22 -1.09 11.88
N TYR A 112 -11.97 -1.48 12.09
CA TYR A 112 -11.58 -2.66 12.87
C TYR A 112 -10.85 -2.25 14.14
N SER A 113 -10.86 -3.13 15.13
CA SER A 113 -10.11 -2.94 16.37
C SER A 113 -8.61 -3.20 16.17
N HIS A 114 -8.27 -4.11 15.23
CA HIS A 114 -6.91 -4.49 14.91
C HIS A 114 -6.75 -4.79 13.40
N PRO A 115 -5.57 -4.53 12.79
CA PRO A 115 -5.33 -4.82 11.37
C PRO A 115 -5.61 -6.26 10.96
N SER A 116 -5.37 -7.26 11.82
CA SER A 116 -5.65 -8.67 11.54
C SER A 116 -7.12 -8.96 11.19
N GLU A 117 -8.04 -8.13 11.70
CA GLU A 117 -9.45 -8.26 11.35
C GLU A 117 -9.70 -7.85 9.89
N SER A 118 -9.01 -6.81 9.40
CA SER A 118 -9.10 -6.43 8.00
C SER A 118 -8.48 -7.50 7.06
N TYR A 119 -7.40 -8.16 7.48
CA TYR A 119 -6.81 -9.29 6.75
C TYR A 119 -7.77 -10.46 6.62
N ARG A 120 -8.44 -10.82 7.73
CA ARG A 120 -9.46 -11.86 7.72
C ARG A 120 -10.65 -11.49 6.83
N ASP A 121 -11.16 -10.29 6.98
CA ASP A 121 -12.32 -9.81 6.22
C ASP A 121 -12.02 -9.72 4.72
N HIS A 122 -10.82 -9.31 4.34
CA HIS A 122 -10.33 -9.37 2.96
C HIS A 122 -10.31 -10.82 2.43
N SER A 123 -9.81 -11.77 3.23
CA SER A 123 -9.78 -13.18 2.85
C SER A 123 -11.18 -13.77 2.70
N ASP A 124 -12.10 -13.44 3.62
CA ASP A 124 -13.52 -13.80 3.54
C ASP A 124 -14.15 -13.20 2.27
N PHE A 125 -13.84 -11.96 1.96
CA PHE A 125 -14.35 -11.27 0.77
C PHE A 125 -13.93 -11.97 -0.52
N LEU A 126 -12.67 -12.36 -0.65
CA LEU A 126 -12.19 -13.07 -1.83
C LEU A 126 -12.71 -14.51 -1.90
N ARG A 127 -12.76 -15.22 -0.77
CA ARG A 127 -13.07 -16.64 -0.74
C ARG A 127 -14.55 -16.94 -0.98
N PHE A 128 -15.46 -16.11 -0.46
CA PHE A 128 -16.88 -16.44 -0.40
C PHE A 128 -17.76 -15.62 -1.34
N ARG A 129 -17.22 -14.67 -2.09
CA ARG A 129 -18.00 -13.97 -3.11
C ARG A 129 -17.93 -14.69 -4.45
N ASP A 130 -19.10 -14.92 -5.07
CA ASP A 130 -19.24 -15.62 -6.35
C ASP A 130 -18.34 -15.04 -7.44
N ARG A 131 -18.17 -13.72 -7.45
CA ARG A 131 -17.32 -13.01 -8.40
C ARG A 131 -15.87 -13.51 -8.42
N TYR A 132 -15.38 -14.05 -7.31
CA TYR A 132 -13.97 -14.46 -7.14
C TYR A 132 -13.79 -15.98 -7.07
N LYS A 133 -14.85 -16.78 -7.18
CA LYS A 133 -14.78 -18.25 -7.12
C LYS A 133 -13.78 -18.83 -8.10
N PHE A 134 -13.69 -18.27 -9.30
CA PHE A 134 -12.77 -18.74 -10.35
C PHE A 134 -11.29 -18.70 -9.92
N LEU A 135 -10.91 -17.86 -8.95
CA LEU A 135 -9.54 -17.80 -8.43
C LEU A 135 -9.15 -19.05 -7.64
N PHE A 136 -10.12 -19.85 -7.21
CA PHE A 136 -9.94 -21.03 -6.37
C PHE A 136 -10.22 -22.34 -7.10
N ASP A 137 -10.63 -22.27 -8.36
CA ASP A 137 -10.87 -23.43 -9.22
C ASP A 137 -9.58 -23.98 -9.85
N TYR A 138 -8.43 -23.45 -9.47
CA TYR A 138 -7.13 -23.88 -9.95
C TYR A 138 -6.82 -25.28 -9.44
N ARG A 139 -7.06 -26.27 -10.28
CA ARG A 139 -6.40 -27.57 -10.16
C ARG A 139 -4.98 -27.37 -10.67
N VAL A 140 -4.04 -27.25 -9.75
CA VAL A 140 -2.63 -27.38 -10.10
C VAL A 140 -2.44 -28.81 -10.58
N THR A 141 -2.35 -29.00 -11.90
CA THR A 141 -1.93 -30.25 -12.52
C THR A 141 -0.42 -30.36 -12.45
#